data_cd9790a4a3443af0bfb96fb73f99acd6
#
_entry.id   cd9790a4a3443af0bfb96fb73f99acd6
#
_cell.length_a   1.000
_cell.length_b   1.000
_cell.length_c   1.000
_cell.angle_alpha   90.00
_cell.angle_beta   90.00
_cell.angle_gamma   90.00
#
_symmetry.space_group_name_H-M   'P 1'
#
loop_
_entity.id
_entity.type
_entity.pdbx_description
1 polymer ?
#
loop_
_entity_poly.entity_id
_entity_poly.type
_entity_poly.pdbx_seq_one_letter_code
_entity_poly.pdbx_strand_id
1 'polypeptide(L)'
;TNIIFDVEYAERKVITYGSNFFAFEHGDVTKKMTALVYATEFPEQWGTTLYRTCYTGHFHSKKVTEFVTDNEVHGFSIKHLPSLSKTDYWHYHNKFTGAKRQAVMEIHDLTKGKVSEFTYNA
;
A
#
# COMPACT_ATOMS: atom_id res chain seq x y z
N THR A 1 -1.55 0.54 27.99
CA THR A 1 -2.10 1.04 26.73
C THR A 1 -2.18 -0.08 25.71
N ASN A 2 -3.12 0.05 24.80
CA ASN A 2 -3.27 -0.92 23.70
C ASN A 2 -2.59 -0.43 22.43
N ILE A 3 -1.62 0.46 22.52
CA ILE A 3 -0.89 1.01 21.39
C ILE A 3 0.48 0.37 21.32
N ILE A 4 0.80 -0.17 20.15
CA ILE A 4 2.11 -0.76 19.86
C ILE A 4 2.78 0.11 18.80
N PHE A 5 4.03 0.53 19.07
CA PHE A 5 4.81 1.32 18.14
C PHE A 5 5.87 0.44 17.49
N ASP A 6 5.84 0.34 16.17
CA ASP A 6 6.88 -0.30 15.37
C ASP A 6 7.74 0.80 14.77
N VAL A 7 8.92 1.02 15.35
CA VAL A 7 9.85 2.07 14.93
C VAL A 7 11.12 1.50 14.30
N GLU A 8 11.18 0.21 14.07
CA GLU A 8 12.33 -0.39 13.40
C GLU A 8 12.42 0.07 11.96
N TYR A 9 13.63 0.38 11.53
CA TYR A 9 13.88 0.70 10.13
C TYR A 9 13.85 -0.59 9.30
N ALA A 10 12.98 -0.62 8.31
CA ALA A 10 12.93 -1.70 7.33
C ALA A 10 12.34 -1.17 6.03
N GLU A 11 12.86 -1.63 4.90
CA GLU A 11 12.34 -1.23 3.60
C GLU A 11 10.95 -1.79 3.34
N ARG A 12 10.65 -2.95 3.88
CA ARG A 12 9.36 -3.63 3.77
C ARG A 12 8.88 -4.04 5.15
N LYS A 13 7.65 -3.67 5.46
CA LYS A 13 7.01 -4.06 6.72
C LYS A 13 5.72 -4.80 6.45
N VAL A 14 5.42 -5.79 7.28
CA VAL A 14 4.22 -6.61 7.15
C VAL A 14 3.51 -6.67 8.49
N ILE A 15 2.19 -6.48 8.44
CA ILE A 15 1.29 -6.67 9.57
C ILE A 15 0.18 -7.62 9.13
N THR A 16 -0.18 -8.56 9.99
CA THR A 16 -1.31 -9.45 9.72
C THR A 16 -2.47 -9.17 10.68
N TYR A 17 -3.69 -9.34 10.16
CA TYR A 17 -4.91 -9.22 10.95
C TYR A 17 -5.89 -10.27 10.43
N GLY A 18 -6.09 -11.35 11.19
CA GLY A 18 -6.87 -12.49 10.71
C GLY A 18 -6.32 -13.04 9.40
N SER A 19 -7.16 -13.09 8.38
CA SER A 19 -6.76 -13.54 7.04
C SER A 19 -6.18 -12.43 6.17
N ASN A 20 -5.91 -11.26 6.73
CA ASN A 20 -5.41 -10.10 6.00
C ASN A 20 -3.91 -9.94 6.20
N PHE A 21 -3.22 -9.66 5.10
CA PHE A 21 -1.79 -9.40 5.04
C PHE A 21 -1.60 -7.96 4.53
N PHE A 22 -1.03 -7.11 5.36
CA PHE A 22 -0.76 -5.72 5.01
C PHE A 22 0.73 -5.50 4.89
N ALA A 23 1.18 -5.16 3.69
CA ALA A 23 2.56 -4.82 3.43
C ALA A 23 2.69 -3.32 3.18
N PHE A 24 3.80 -2.76 3.62
CA PHE A 24 4.08 -1.34 3.48
C PHE A 24 5.50 -1.15 2.95
N GLU A 25 5.64 -0.38 1.89
CA GLU A 25 6.94 -0.01 1.35
C GLU A 25 6.87 1.37 0.72
N HIS A 26 8.03 1.98 0.50
CA HIS A 26 8.07 3.32 -0.09
C HIS A 26 7.63 3.33 -1.56
N GLY A 27 7.97 2.29 -2.31
CA GLY A 27 7.49 2.13 -3.68
C GLY A 27 8.39 2.75 -4.75
N ASP A 28 9.63 3.06 -4.40
CA ASP A 28 10.61 3.64 -5.34
C ASP A 28 11.47 2.60 -6.06
N VAL A 29 11.30 1.33 -5.73
CA VAL A 29 12.01 0.23 -6.38
C VAL A 29 11.12 -0.46 -7.40
N THR A 30 11.72 -1.30 -8.23
CA THR A 30 10.98 -2.01 -9.28
C THR A 30 9.85 -2.86 -8.70
N LYS A 31 8.74 -2.88 -9.40
CA LYS A 31 7.53 -3.59 -8.94
C LYS A 31 7.41 -5.00 -9.47
N LYS A 32 8.35 -5.44 -10.28
CA LYS A 32 8.35 -6.79 -10.80
C LYS A 32 8.58 -7.77 -9.66
N MET A 33 7.79 -8.83 -9.66
CA MET A 33 7.92 -9.93 -8.70
C MET A 33 7.68 -9.55 -7.23
N THR A 34 6.96 -8.47 -6.97
CA THR A 34 6.70 -8.01 -5.59
C THR A 34 6.00 -9.08 -4.76
N ALA A 35 5.01 -9.77 -5.33
CA ALA A 35 4.32 -10.86 -4.62
C ALA A 35 5.30 -11.97 -4.21
N LEU A 36 6.20 -12.35 -5.11
CA LEU A 36 7.19 -13.38 -4.81
C LEU A 36 8.17 -12.95 -3.72
N VAL A 37 8.57 -11.68 -3.72
CA VAL A 37 9.45 -11.13 -2.69
C VAL A 37 8.81 -11.24 -1.32
N TYR A 38 7.56 -10.84 -1.17
CA TYR A 38 6.85 -10.91 0.11
C TYR A 38 6.60 -12.36 0.54
N ALA A 39 6.25 -13.24 -0.38
CA ALA A 39 6.07 -14.65 -0.06
C ALA A 39 7.38 -15.31 0.41
N THR A 40 8.50 -14.87 -0.13
CA THR A 40 9.83 -15.41 0.21
C THR A 40 10.34 -14.83 1.54
N GLU A 41 10.18 -13.54 1.77
CA GLU A 41 10.67 -12.88 2.98
C GLU A 41 9.77 -13.10 4.20
N PHE A 42 8.46 -13.25 3.97
CA PHE A 42 7.46 -13.39 5.03
C PHE A 42 6.61 -14.65 4.83
N PRO A 43 7.23 -15.84 4.78
CA PRO A 43 6.50 -17.06 4.40
C PRO A 43 5.42 -17.46 5.41
N GLU A 44 5.63 -17.24 6.70
CA GLU A 44 4.63 -17.57 7.72
C GLU A 44 3.40 -16.68 7.58
N GLN A 45 3.61 -15.38 7.49
CA GLN A 45 2.52 -14.42 7.33
C GLN A 45 1.79 -14.63 6.00
N TRP A 46 2.53 -14.93 4.95
CA TRP A 46 1.94 -15.23 3.64
C TRP A 46 1.07 -16.48 3.70
N GLY A 47 1.57 -17.54 4.32
CA GLY A 47 0.87 -18.83 4.36
C GLY A 47 -0.38 -18.85 5.21
N THR A 48 -0.52 -17.93 6.18
CA THR A 48 -1.67 -17.86 7.06
C THR A 48 -2.73 -16.85 6.63
N THR A 49 -2.52 -16.16 5.53
CA THR A 49 -3.41 -15.11 5.04
C THR A 49 -3.94 -15.42 3.65
N LEU A 50 -5.09 -14.83 3.32
CA LEU A 50 -5.74 -14.98 2.02
C LEU A 50 -5.82 -13.65 1.26
N TYR A 51 -5.95 -12.54 1.98
CA TYR A 51 -6.16 -11.21 1.41
C TYR A 51 -4.92 -10.37 1.66
N ARG A 52 -4.17 -10.10 0.60
CA ARG A 52 -2.84 -9.48 0.70
C ARG A 52 -2.79 -8.19 -0.10
N THR A 53 -2.42 -7.11 0.55
CA THR A 53 -2.28 -5.79 -0.08
C THR A 53 -0.95 -5.17 0.30
N CYS A 54 -0.26 -4.62 -0.68
CA CYS A 54 0.94 -3.81 -0.47
C CYS A 54 0.58 -2.34 -0.72
N TYR A 55 0.86 -1.51 0.28
CA TYR A 55 0.62 -0.07 0.21
C TYR A 55 1.93 0.64 -0.07
N THR A 56 1.96 1.45 -1.11
CA THR A 56 3.13 2.23 -1.50
C THR A 56 2.76 3.71 -1.62
N GLY A 57 3.71 4.58 -1.38
CA GLY A 57 3.44 6.02 -1.30
C GLY A 57 4.33 6.92 -2.15
N HIS A 58 5.20 6.38 -2.97
CA HIS A 58 6.21 7.17 -3.68
C HIS A 58 5.66 7.97 -4.86
N PHE A 59 4.60 7.53 -5.50
CA PHE A 59 4.13 8.07 -6.77
C PHE A 59 3.16 9.23 -6.59
N HIS A 60 3.36 10.29 -7.39
CA HIS A 60 2.56 11.52 -7.34
C HIS A 60 1.88 11.85 -8.67
N SER A 61 1.89 10.96 -9.65
CA SER A 61 1.36 11.21 -10.98
C SER A 61 0.16 10.32 -11.32
N LYS A 62 -0.57 10.71 -12.36
CA LYS A 62 -1.70 9.92 -12.86
C LYS A 62 -1.32 8.53 -13.34
N LYS A 63 -0.07 8.31 -13.68
CA LYS A 63 0.40 6.97 -14.05
C LYS A 63 0.28 5.97 -12.93
N VAL A 64 0.19 6.44 -11.72
CA VAL A 64 -0.04 5.61 -10.53
C VAL A 64 -1.35 4.84 -10.65
N THR A 65 -2.39 5.45 -11.18
CA THR A 65 -3.68 4.78 -11.34
C THR A 65 -3.64 3.58 -12.29
N GLU A 66 -2.72 3.58 -13.22
CA GLU A 66 -2.55 2.44 -14.12
C GLU A 66 -1.97 1.21 -13.41
N PHE A 67 -1.26 1.42 -12.31
CA PHE A 67 -0.67 0.33 -11.53
C PHE A 67 -1.58 -0.17 -10.41
N VAL A 68 -2.63 0.57 -10.11
CA VAL A 68 -3.41 0.34 -8.89
C VAL A 68 -4.29 -0.87 -9.01
N THR A 69 -4.72 -1.24 -10.18
CA THR A 69 -5.99 -1.88 -10.15
C THR A 69 -5.98 -3.33 -10.46
N ASP A 70 -5.08 -3.81 -11.26
CA ASP A 70 -5.38 -5.08 -11.86
C ASP A 70 -4.31 -6.13 -11.69
N ASN A 71 -3.33 -5.85 -10.86
CA ASN A 71 -2.25 -6.80 -10.63
C ASN A 71 -2.46 -7.59 -9.37
N GLU A 72 -3.63 -8.21 -9.27
CA GLU A 72 -3.84 -9.19 -8.23
C GLU A 72 -3.25 -10.51 -8.70
N VAL A 73 -2.12 -10.87 -8.11
CA VAL A 73 -1.43 -12.13 -8.37
C VAL A 73 -1.38 -12.90 -7.08
N HIS A 74 -1.89 -14.13 -7.06
CA HIS A 74 -1.92 -14.99 -5.86
C HIS A 74 -2.60 -14.33 -4.66
N GLY A 75 -3.69 -13.59 -4.89
CA GLY A 75 -4.37 -12.86 -3.84
C GLY A 75 -3.59 -11.66 -3.32
N PHE A 76 -2.65 -11.15 -4.10
CA PHE A 76 -1.82 -10.00 -3.74
C PHE A 76 -2.09 -8.84 -4.68
N SER A 77 -2.39 -7.68 -4.12
CA SER A 77 -2.60 -6.45 -4.89
C SER A 77 -1.69 -5.34 -4.39
N ILE A 78 -1.33 -4.43 -5.28
CA ILE A 78 -0.51 -3.26 -4.94
C ILE A 78 -1.39 -2.02 -5.03
N LYS A 79 -1.44 -1.26 -3.95
CA LYS A 79 -2.19 -0.01 -3.89
C LYS A 79 -1.24 1.16 -3.67
N HIS A 80 -1.26 2.10 -4.61
CA HIS A 80 -0.51 3.34 -4.49
C HIS A 80 -1.35 4.36 -3.75
N LEU A 81 -0.84 4.82 -2.61
CA LEU A 81 -1.57 5.76 -1.77
C LEU A 81 -1.36 7.19 -2.27
N PRO A 82 -2.41 7.99 -2.31
CA PRO A 82 -2.29 9.42 -2.58
C PRO A 82 -1.66 10.13 -1.38
N SER A 83 -1.18 11.34 -1.60
CA SER A 83 -0.60 12.16 -0.54
C SER A 83 -1.57 13.27 -0.12
N LEU A 84 -1.53 13.63 1.15
CA LEU A 84 -2.21 14.82 1.67
C LEU A 84 -1.35 16.07 1.54
N SER A 85 -0.06 15.93 1.28
CA SER A 85 0.83 17.08 1.19
C SER A 85 0.55 17.94 -0.04
N LYS A 86 0.83 19.23 0.09
CA LYS A 86 0.75 20.15 -1.04
C LYS A 86 1.88 19.84 -2.02
N THR A 87 1.64 20.21 -3.28
CA THR A 87 2.67 20.15 -4.31
C THR A 87 3.84 21.03 -3.89
N ASP A 88 5.03 20.47 -3.77
CA ASP A 88 6.25 21.20 -3.50
C ASP A 88 6.92 21.65 -4.82
N TYR A 89 8.07 22.33 -4.70
CA TYR A 89 8.80 22.80 -5.86
C TYR A 89 9.22 21.64 -6.79
N TRP A 90 9.65 20.51 -6.23
CA TRP A 90 10.07 19.37 -7.02
C TRP A 90 8.92 18.81 -7.85
N HIS A 91 7.76 18.62 -7.24
CA HIS A 91 6.57 18.13 -7.94
C HIS A 91 6.09 19.10 -9.00
N TYR A 92 6.09 20.39 -8.70
CA TYR A 92 5.76 21.43 -9.67
C TYR A 92 6.69 21.41 -10.86
N HIS A 93 8.00 21.38 -10.61
CA HIS A 93 9.04 21.36 -11.66
C HIS A 93 8.90 20.12 -12.55
N ASN A 94 8.54 18.97 -11.98
CA ASN A 94 8.35 17.72 -12.70
C ASN A 94 6.91 17.50 -13.19
N LYS A 95 6.07 18.52 -13.17
CA LYS A 95 4.69 18.49 -13.70
C LYS A 95 3.74 17.57 -12.96
N PHE A 96 3.92 17.38 -11.67
CA PHE A 96 3.02 16.58 -10.83
C PHE A 96 1.94 17.42 -10.13
N THR A 97 1.63 18.60 -10.67
CA THR A 97 0.76 19.58 -10.02
C THR A 97 -0.71 19.20 -10.01
N GLY A 98 -1.13 18.24 -10.77
CA GLY A 98 -2.53 17.82 -10.83
C GLY A 98 -2.90 16.65 -9.93
N ALA A 99 -1.99 16.20 -9.07
CA ALA A 99 -2.25 15.07 -8.19
C ALA A 99 -3.27 15.45 -7.11
N LYS A 100 -4.29 14.60 -6.92
CA LYS A 100 -5.29 14.81 -5.87
C LYS A 100 -4.67 14.57 -4.50
N ARG A 101 -4.97 15.46 -3.57
CA ARG A 101 -4.61 15.25 -2.17
C ARG A 101 -5.73 14.47 -1.51
N GLN A 102 -5.43 13.27 -1.08
CA GLN A 102 -6.44 12.35 -0.56
C GLN A 102 -5.92 11.58 0.64
N ALA A 103 -6.83 11.19 1.50
CA ALA A 103 -6.62 10.16 2.51
C ALA A 103 -7.65 9.06 2.30
N VAL A 104 -7.24 7.83 2.57
CA VAL A 104 -8.10 6.66 2.40
C VAL A 104 -8.21 5.94 3.72
N MET A 105 -9.44 5.59 4.11
CA MET A 105 -9.73 4.74 5.25
C MET A 105 -10.34 3.44 4.74
N GLU A 106 -9.81 2.32 5.19
CA GLU A 106 -10.31 1.00 4.84
C GLU A 106 -10.77 0.26 6.08
N ILE A 107 -11.83 -0.52 5.91
CA ILE A 107 -12.33 -1.42 6.95
C ILE A 107 -12.14 -2.85 6.47
N HIS A 108 -11.46 -3.65 7.28
CA HIS A 108 -11.17 -5.05 6.97
C HIS A 108 -11.84 -5.97 7.99
N ASP A 109 -12.45 -7.03 7.48
CA ASP A 109 -12.98 -8.10 8.29
C ASP A 109 -11.90 -9.16 8.56
N LEU A 110 -11.95 -9.79 9.73
CA LEU A 110 -10.97 -10.83 10.11
C LEU A 110 -10.85 -11.95 9.08
N THR A 111 -11.95 -12.32 8.45
CA THR A 111 -11.99 -13.48 7.57
C THR A 111 -12.41 -13.18 6.14
N LYS A 112 -12.96 -11.99 5.88
CA LYS A 112 -13.55 -11.66 4.58
C LYS A 112 -12.75 -10.66 3.74
N GLY A 113 -11.64 -10.13 4.29
CA GLY A 113 -10.85 -9.12 3.62
C GLY A 113 -11.43 -7.73 3.77
N LYS A 114 -11.15 -6.86 2.81
CA LYS A 114 -11.63 -5.48 2.83
C LYS A 114 -13.13 -5.43 2.54
N VAL A 115 -13.88 -4.80 3.43
CA VAL A 115 -15.35 -4.70 3.31
C VAL A 115 -15.83 -3.28 2.99
N SER A 116 -15.04 -2.26 3.27
CA SER A 116 -15.39 -0.88 2.97
C SER A 116 -14.16 -0.01 2.75
N GLU A 117 -14.32 1.03 1.95
CA GLU A 117 -13.27 2.01 1.69
C GLU A 117 -13.91 3.40 1.61
N PHE A 118 -13.31 4.37 2.29
CA PHE A 118 -13.73 5.76 2.30
C PHE A 118 -12.58 6.65 1.86
N THR A 119 -12.87 7.60 0.98
CA THR A 119 -11.87 8.54 0.48
C THR A 119 -12.21 9.94 0.94
N TYR A 120 -11.24 10.62 1.54
CA TYR A 120 -11.31 12.04 1.86
C TYR A 120 -10.48 12.82 0.84
N ASN A 121 -11.10 13.79 0.20
CA ASN A 121 -10.45 14.70 -0.75
C ASN A 121 -10.17 16.02 -0.05
N ALA A 122 -8.92 16.36 0.04
CA ALA A 122 -8.49 17.60 0.66
C ALA A 122 -8.48 18.77 -0.34
#